data_c3a1859226b365c236aa100b045bb8cb
#
_entry.id   c3a1859226b365c236aa100b045bb8cb
#
_cell.length_a   1.000
_cell.length_b   1.000
_cell.length_c   1.000
_cell.angle_alpha   90.00
_cell.angle_beta   90.00
_cell.angle_gamma   90.00
#
_symmetry.space_group_name_H-M   'P 1'
#
loop_
_entity.id
_entity.type
_entity.pdbx_description
1 polymer ?
#
loop_
_entity_poly.entity_id
_entity_poly.type
_entity_poly.pdbx_seq_one_letter_code
_entity_poly.pdbx_strand_id
1 'polypeptide(L)'
;MENKYRFKTEPFEHQRAALGASWNKPEFAYFMEMGTGKSKVLIDNMAILYDYGHIDSALIIAPKGVYKNWANIEIPKHLPDHIQHRIICWTPNPNKQEKEELVSLFEATPDLIIFVMNVEALSTKKGVGFAEKFLIAKQPLFAIDESTTVKNATARRTKSAVKLGKYAKYRRILTGFPVTKSPLDLYSQCAFLNEDLLGFSSFFSFRNHFAVLIKRSVATHSFQQIVGYRNLEELKDLLGEFSFRVLKKDCIDLPDKMYTTREIELTPEQKRIYKDLKEYAIAQLEGAEFITTNSVITQILRLQQVLCGFTKTDTGENIEIPSNRMKELMSTLEEIEGKCIIWANYQHDIKAIVAE
;
A
#
# COMPACT_ATOMS: atom_id res chain seq x y z
N MET A 1 12.80 23.17 19.44
CA MET A 1 11.94 23.37 18.25
C MET A 1 10.91 24.51 18.39
N GLU A 2 10.91 25.25 19.48
CA GLU A 2 9.72 26.04 19.86
C GLU A 2 9.51 27.39 19.14
N ASN A 3 10.35 27.85 18.25
CA ASN A 3 10.17 29.23 17.79
C ASN A 3 10.26 29.55 16.30
N LYS A 4 10.27 28.56 15.37
CA LYS A 4 10.41 28.84 13.95
C LYS A 4 9.34 28.27 13.06
N TYR A 5 8.76 27.10 13.39
CA TYR A 5 7.82 26.41 12.52
C TYR A 5 6.36 26.66 12.93
N ARG A 6 5.52 27.10 11.99
CA ARG A 6 4.08 27.31 12.21
C ARG A 6 3.31 26.25 11.43
N PHE A 7 2.60 25.39 12.15
CA PHE A 7 1.73 24.40 11.55
C PHE A 7 0.54 25.08 10.85
N LYS A 8 0.21 24.64 9.62
CA LYS A 8 -1.03 25.06 8.95
C LYS A 8 -2.26 24.44 9.59
N THR A 9 -2.15 23.19 9.99
CA THR A 9 -3.17 22.45 10.74
C THR A 9 -2.57 21.98 12.05
N GLU A 10 -3.32 22.10 13.14
CA GLU A 10 -2.84 21.71 14.46
C GLU A 10 -2.57 20.21 14.54
N PRO A 11 -1.36 19.75 14.90
CA PRO A 11 -1.04 18.33 15.02
C PRO A 11 -1.55 17.76 16.35
N PHE A 12 -2.03 16.51 16.30
CA PHE A 12 -2.28 15.74 17.50
C PHE A 12 -0.98 15.42 18.26
N GLU A 13 -1.08 15.07 19.52
CA GLU A 13 0.07 14.77 20.37
C GLU A 13 1.00 13.70 19.79
N HIS A 14 0.43 12.58 19.33
CA HIS A 14 1.21 11.50 18.69
C HIS A 14 1.90 11.94 17.40
N GLN A 15 1.32 12.89 16.64
CA GLN A 15 1.95 13.47 15.46
C GLN A 15 3.13 14.38 15.83
N ARG A 16 2.99 15.18 16.89
CA ARG A 16 4.10 15.98 17.46
C ARG A 16 5.23 15.08 17.95
N ALA A 17 4.91 14.00 18.66
CA ALA A 17 5.88 13.01 19.13
C ALA A 17 6.63 12.35 17.97
N ALA A 18 5.90 11.90 16.93
CA ALA A 18 6.50 11.31 15.73
C ALA A 18 7.44 12.28 15.01
N LEU A 19 7.01 13.55 14.87
CA LEU A 19 7.80 14.60 14.26
C LEU A 19 9.05 14.92 15.10
N GLY A 20 8.90 15.02 16.43
CA GLY A 20 10.00 15.24 17.36
C GLY A 20 11.08 14.17 17.29
N ALA A 21 10.66 12.89 17.14
CA ALA A 21 11.57 11.76 17.02
C ALA A 21 12.32 11.69 15.68
N SER A 22 11.82 12.32 14.62
CA SER A 22 12.25 12.08 13.24
C SER A 22 12.78 13.28 12.48
N TRP A 23 12.47 14.52 12.90
CA TRP A 23 12.55 15.69 12.01
C TRP A 23 13.91 15.89 11.35
N ASN A 24 15.01 15.63 12.04
CA ASN A 24 16.39 15.82 11.54
C ASN A 24 17.14 14.49 11.30
N LYS A 25 16.50 13.34 11.54
CA LYS A 25 17.14 12.05 11.25
C LYS A 25 17.20 11.82 9.73
N PRO A 26 18.32 11.37 9.18
CA PRO A 26 18.43 11.07 7.74
C PRO A 26 17.44 9.98 7.30
N GLU A 27 17.31 8.93 8.08
CA GLU A 27 16.42 7.79 7.83
C GLU A 27 15.37 7.66 8.93
N PHE A 28 14.10 7.48 8.54
CA PHE A 28 13.04 7.25 9.53
C PHE A 28 11.82 6.55 8.95
N ALA A 29 11.19 5.68 9.77
CA ALA A 29 9.98 4.95 9.43
C ALA A 29 8.78 5.42 10.25
N TYR A 30 7.69 5.79 9.60
CA TYR A 30 6.40 6.09 10.23
C TYR A 30 5.49 4.87 10.14
N PHE A 31 5.56 4.00 11.14
CA PHE A 31 4.68 2.84 11.29
C PHE A 31 3.42 3.23 12.05
N MET A 32 2.69 4.15 11.47
CA MET A 32 1.49 4.74 12.06
C MET A 32 0.24 4.17 11.38
N GLU A 33 -0.72 3.68 12.15
CA GLU A 33 -1.92 3.04 11.63
C GLU A 33 -2.73 3.97 10.71
N MET A 34 -3.58 3.40 9.85
CA MET A 34 -4.43 4.19 8.95
C MET A 34 -5.32 5.16 9.72
N GLY A 35 -5.39 6.43 9.25
CA GLY A 35 -6.20 7.47 9.91
C GLY A 35 -5.51 8.19 11.07
N THR A 36 -4.25 7.86 11.43
CA THR A 36 -3.48 8.57 12.48
C THR A 36 -2.71 9.79 11.95
N GLY A 37 -2.81 10.09 10.63
CA GLY A 37 -2.24 11.29 10.01
C GLY A 37 -0.78 11.19 9.60
N LYS A 38 -0.33 10.02 9.11
CA LYS A 38 1.03 9.82 8.54
C LYS A 38 1.41 10.87 7.51
N SER A 39 0.49 11.19 6.58
CA SER A 39 0.69 12.17 5.52
C SER A 39 1.02 13.54 6.09
N LYS A 40 0.26 13.98 7.11
CA LYS A 40 0.51 15.24 7.80
C LYS A 40 1.90 15.28 8.43
N VAL A 41 2.29 14.23 9.16
CA VAL A 41 3.62 14.16 9.79
C VAL A 41 4.73 14.27 8.74
N LEU A 42 4.60 13.59 7.59
CA LEU A 42 5.57 13.72 6.50
C LEU A 42 5.62 15.13 5.91
N ILE A 43 4.46 15.78 5.71
CA ILE A 43 4.38 17.14 5.16
C ILE A 43 5.01 18.14 6.13
N ASP A 44 4.70 18.05 7.41
CA ASP A 44 5.33 18.89 8.42
C ASP A 44 6.84 18.64 8.50
N ASN A 45 7.29 17.39 8.42
CA ASN A 45 8.73 17.08 8.41
C ASN A 45 9.42 17.67 7.17
N MET A 46 8.82 17.53 5.99
CA MET A 46 9.31 18.13 4.74
C MET A 46 9.40 19.64 4.86
N ALA A 47 8.37 20.28 5.37
CA ALA A 47 8.30 21.73 5.56
C ALA A 47 9.38 22.23 6.54
N ILE A 48 9.58 21.55 7.66
CA ILE A 48 10.64 21.89 8.64
C ILE A 48 12.01 21.75 7.98
N LEU A 49 12.28 20.65 7.28
CA LEU A 49 13.56 20.44 6.63
C LEU A 49 13.84 21.52 5.57
N TYR A 50 12.82 22.00 4.86
CA TYR A 50 12.93 23.09 3.90
C TYR A 50 13.20 24.43 4.61
N ASP A 51 12.46 24.78 5.66
CA ASP A 51 12.64 26.02 6.44
C ASP A 51 14.05 26.13 7.04
N TYR A 52 14.64 24.99 7.41
CA TYR A 52 16.03 24.93 7.90
C TYR A 52 17.08 24.84 6.77
N GLY A 53 16.67 24.83 5.51
CA GLY A 53 17.59 24.76 4.36
C GLY A 53 18.26 23.39 4.19
N HIS A 54 17.68 22.34 4.74
CA HIS A 54 18.22 21.00 4.62
C HIS A 54 17.86 20.30 3.32
N ILE A 55 16.75 20.71 2.68
CA ILE A 55 16.25 20.22 1.39
C ILE A 55 15.76 21.39 0.55
N ASP A 56 15.76 21.23 -0.76
CA ASP A 56 15.13 22.12 -1.73
C ASP A 56 13.93 21.47 -2.44
N SER A 57 13.72 20.17 -2.21
CA SER A 57 12.73 19.40 -2.92
C SER A 57 12.31 18.13 -2.16
N ALA A 58 11.24 17.50 -2.64
CA ALA A 58 10.79 16.19 -2.16
C ALA A 58 10.34 15.29 -3.31
N LEU A 59 10.67 14.00 -3.23
CA LEU A 59 10.10 12.95 -4.06
C LEU A 59 9.19 12.07 -3.20
N ILE A 60 7.91 12.00 -3.55
CA ILE A 60 6.92 11.16 -2.85
C ILE A 60 6.47 10.06 -3.80
N ILE A 61 6.69 8.80 -3.42
CA ILE A 61 6.19 7.63 -4.13
C ILE A 61 4.96 7.10 -3.37
N ALA A 62 3.84 6.91 -4.07
CA ALA A 62 2.62 6.38 -3.48
C ALA A 62 1.91 5.39 -4.43
N PRO A 63 0.97 4.55 -3.96
CA PRO A 63 0.19 3.67 -4.81
C PRO A 63 -0.59 4.44 -5.89
N LYS A 64 -0.74 3.83 -7.09
CA LYS A 64 -1.39 4.45 -8.26
C LYS A 64 -2.78 5.04 -7.96
N GLY A 65 -3.56 4.38 -7.11
CA GLY A 65 -4.91 4.85 -6.77
C GLY A 65 -4.94 6.12 -5.92
N VAL A 66 -3.85 6.46 -5.22
CA VAL A 66 -3.84 7.54 -4.22
C VAL A 66 -2.73 8.58 -4.43
N TYR A 67 -1.76 8.37 -5.34
CA TYR A 67 -0.63 9.30 -5.46
C TYR A 67 -1.05 10.74 -5.81
N LYS A 68 -2.12 10.92 -6.59
CA LYS A 68 -2.66 12.26 -6.91
C LYS A 68 -3.34 12.94 -5.71
N ASN A 69 -3.78 12.17 -4.69
CA ASN A 69 -4.34 12.74 -3.47
C ASN A 69 -3.28 13.53 -2.69
N TRP A 70 -2.02 13.13 -2.79
CA TRP A 70 -0.91 13.90 -2.22
C TRP A 70 -0.88 15.32 -2.79
N ALA A 71 -0.96 15.45 -4.12
CA ALA A 71 -0.91 16.74 -4.80
C ALA A 71 -2.19 17.57 -4.59
N ASN A 72 -3.35 16.93 -4.66
CA ASN A 72 -4.63 17.63 -4.74
C ASN A 72 -5.28 17.89 -3.37
N ILE A 73 -4.91 17.09 -2.34
CA ILE A 73 -5.59 17.11 -1.05
C ILE A 73 -4.60 17.29 0.10
N GLU A 74 -3.65 16.36 0.28
CA GLU A 74 -2.83 16.31 1.48
C GLU A 74 -1.86 17.48 1.61
N ILE A 75 -1.08 17.76 0.55
CA ILE A 75 -0.12 18.86 0.56
C ILE A 75 -0.83 20.21 0.68
N PRO A 76 -1.86 20.56 -0.13
CA PRO A 76 -2.58 21.81 0.02
C PRO A 76 -3.22 22.00 1.39
N LYS A 77 -3.64 20.92 2.03
CA LYS A 77 -4.28 20.95 3.35
C LYS A 77 -3.31 21.21 4.49
N HIS A 78 -2.08 20.67 4.42
CA HIS A 78 -1.19 20.62 5.56
C HIS A 78 0.10 21.44 5.40
N LEU A 79 0.57 21.71 4.16
CA LEU A 79 1.79 22.49 3.95
C LEU A 79 1.57 23.95 4.34
N PRO A 80 2.43 24.55 5.18
CA PRO A 80 2.29 25.94 5.61
C PRO A 80 2.25 26.95 4.46
N ASP A 81 1.39 27.96 4.58
CA ASP A 81 1.15 28.95 3.52
C ASP A 81 2.36 29.86 3.23
N HIS A 82 3.32 29.96 4.16
CA HIS A 82 4.55 30.72 3.93
C HIS A 82 5.55 30.02 2.99
N ILE A 83 5.37 28.70 2.77
CA ILE A 83 6.25 27.93 1.89
C ILE A 83 5.72 28.00 0.46
N GLN A 84 6.42 28.79 -0.38
CA GLN A 84 6.16 28.78 -1.82
C GLN A 84 6.59 27.44 -2.39
N HIS A 85 5.73 26.82 -3.18
CA HIS A 85 5.96 25.46 -3.66
C HIS A 85 5.35 25.19 -5.03
N ARG A 86 5.91 24.19 -5.72
CA ARG A 86 5.37 23.63 -6.96
C ARG A 86 5.19 22.13 -6.81
N ILE A 87 4.02 21.62 -7.17
CA ILE A 87 3.71 20.19 -7.10
C ILE A 87 3.55 19.67 -8.52
N ILE A 88 4.33 18.66 -8.89
CA ILE A 88 4.32 18.04 -10.22
C ILE A 88 4.10 16.55 -10.07
N CYS A 89 3.13 16.02 -10.82
CA CYS A 89 2.79 14.61 -10.81
C CYS A 89 3.39 13.87 -12.00
N TRP A 90 3.92 12.68 -11.76
CA TRP A 90 4.38 11.79 -12.80
C TRP A 90 3.25 11.29 -13.68
N THR A 91 3.45 11.39 -15.00
CA THR A 91 2.58 10.81 -16.01
C THR A 91 3.43 9.97 -16.97
N PRO A 92 3.12 8.67 -17.21
CA PRO A 92 3.95 7.81 -18.07
C PRO A 92 3.94 8.24 -19.55
N ASN A 93 2.82 8.80 -20.02
CA ASN A 93 2.62 9.31 -21.36
C ASN A 93 2.15 10.78 -21.30
N PRO A 94 3.06 11.72 -20.95
CA PRO A 94 2.69 13.10 -20.77
C PRO A 94 2.32 13.77 -22.10
N ASN A 95 1.26 14.59 -22.09
CA ASN A 95 0.93 15.52 -23.16
C ASN A 95 1.97 16.66 -23.22
N LYS A 96 1.79 17.65 -24.09
CA LYS A 96 2.76 18.77 -24.27
C LYS A 96 2.94 19.56 -22.98
N GLN A 97 1.84 19.97 -22.34
CA GLN A 97 1.84 20.75 -21.10
C GLN A 97 2.50 19.96 -19.95
N GLU A 98 2.10 18.69 -19.75
CA GLU A 98 2.69 17.82 -18.72
C GLU A 98 4.20 17.58 -18.95
N LYS A 99 4.68 17.60 -20.23
CA LYS A 99 6.11 17.54 -20.51
C LYS A 99 6.84 18.81 -20.08
N GLU A 100 6.25 19.96 -20.32
CA GLU A 100 6.78 21.26 -19.90
C GLU A 100 6.83 21.32 -18.36
N GLU A 101 5.79 20.88 -17.66
CA GLU A 101 5.76 20.75 -16.18
C GLU A 101 6.86 19.81 -15.68
N LEU A 102 7.04 18.64 -16.31
CA LEU A 102 8.11 17.70 -15.92
C LEU A 102 9.53 18.27 -16.17
N VAL A 103 9.72 19.11 -17.17
CA VAL A 103 10.98 19.79 -17.42
C VAL A 103 11.24 20.86 -16.37
N SER A 104 10.21 21.58 -15.92
CA SER A 104 10.33 22.62 -14.90
C SER A 104 10.78 22.10 -13.52
N LEU A 105 10.75 20.78 -13.28
CA LEU A 105 11.34 20.16 -12.08
C LEU A 105 12.84 20.46 -11.94
N PHE A 106 13.53 20.70 -13.04
CA PHE A 106 14.99 20.90 -13.08
C PHE A 106 15.38 22.37 -13.10
N GLU A 107 14.43 23.28 -13.18
CA GLU A 107 14.68 24.71 -13.13
C GLU A 107 15.18 25.15 -11.76
N ALA A 108 16.04 26.17 -11.75
CA ALA A 108 16.43 26.83 -10.53
C ALA A 108 15.27 27.69 -9.99
N THR A 109 14.87 27.45 -8.76
CA THR A 109 13.81 28.21 -8.11
C THR A 109 14.05 28.19 -6.60
N PRO A 110 13.69 29.25 -5.90
CA PRO A 110 13.66 29.24 -4.42
C PRO A 110 12.50 28.40 -3.86
N ASP A 111 11.49 28.04 -4.67
CA ASP A 111 10.32 27.31 -4.22
C ASP A 111 10.66 25.86 -3.88
N LEU A 112 9.93 25.30 -2.89
CA LEU A 112 9.97 23.87 -2.61
C LEU A 112 9.38 23.09 -3.78
N ILE A 113 10.18 22.26 -4.45
CA ILE A 113 9.71 21.41 -5.53
C ILE A 113 9.25 20.05 -4.98
N ILE A 114 7.98 19.71 -5.19
CA ILE A 114 7.42 18.43 -4.76
C ILE A 114 7.07 17.60 -5.98
N PHE A 115 7.79 16.51 -6.17
CA PHE A 115 7.54 15.56 -7.25
C PHE A 115 6.84 14.32 -6.71
N VAL A 116 5.68 14.00 -7.26
CA VAL A 116 4.84 12.87 -6.81
C VAL A 116 4.75 11.83 -7.91
N MET A 117 5.11 10.57 -7.61
CA MET A 117 5.08 9.47 -8.57
C MET A 117 4.28 8.28 -8.03
N ASN A 118 3.68 7.51 -8.93
CA ASN A 118 3.10 6.23 -8.57
C ASN A 118 4.20 5.15 -8.47
N VAL A 119 4.03 4.21 -7.54
CA VAL A 119 5.03 3.16 -7.25
C VAL A 119 5.30 2.24 -8.45
N GLU A 120 4.33 2.05 -9.34
CA GLU A 120 4.47 1.24 -10.55
C GLU A 120 5.52 1.84 -11.52
N ALA A 121 5.72 3.16 -11.50
CA ALA A 121 6.75 3.82 -12.30
C ALA A 121 8.16 3.28 -11.98
N LEU A 122 8.42 2.85 -10.74
CA LEU A 122 9.67 2.22 -10.32
C LEU A 122 9.92 0.84 -10.94
N SER A 123 8.93 0.25 -11.61
CA SER A 123 9.10 -0.98 -12.39
C SER A 123 9.48 -0.72 -13.86
N THR A 124 9.48 0.55 -14.30
CA THR A 124 9.71 0.95 -15.70
C THR A 124 11.05 1.65 -15.84
N LYS A 125 11.76 1.42 -16.96
CA LYS A 125 13.03 2.12 -17.25
C LYS A 125 12.85 3.64 -17.29
N LYS A 126 11.74 4.12 -17.88
CA LYS A 126 11.43 5.55 -18.02
C LYS A 126 11.22 6.23 -16.67
N GLY A 127 10.38 5.62 -15.80
CA GLY A 127 10.10 6.16 -14.48
C GLY A 127 11.33 6.17 -13.58
N VAL A 128 12.10 5.07 -13.55
CA VAL A 128 13.34 4.97 -12.78
C VAL A 128 14.36 6.02 -13.25
N GLY A 129 14.59 6.12 -14.58
CA GLY A 129 15.55 7.08 -15.11
C GLY A 129 15.16 8.54 -14.84
N PHE A 130 13.86 8.85 -14.81
CA PHE A 130 13.40 10.20 -14.50
C PHE A 130 13.55 10.51 -13.01
N ALA A 131 13.17 9.57 -12.12
CA ALA A 131 13.38 9.71 -10.69
C ALA A 131 14.86 9.85 -10.34
N GLU A 132 15.75 9.06 -10.97
CA GLU A 132 17.20 9.13 -10.76
C GLU A 132 17.77 10.53 -11.15
N LYS A 133 17.35 11.06 -12.30
CA LYS A 133 17.74 12.41 -12.70
C LYS A 133 17.31 13.48 -11.70
N PHE A 134 16.07 13.39 -11.20
CA PHE A 134 15.55 14.33 -10.22
C PHE A 134 16.33 14.24 -8.89
N LEU A 135 16.56 13.03 -8.38
CA LEU A 135 17.29 12.80 -7.14
C LEU A 135 18.74 13.27 -7.19
N ILE A 136 19.38 13.15 -8.35
CA ILE A 136 20.77 13.61 -8.55
C ILE A 136 20.84 15.14 -8.69
N ALA A 137 19.86 15.75 -9.36
CA ALA A 137 19.87 17.19 -9.65
C ALA A 137 19.46 18.06 -8.46
N LYS A 138 18.75 17.49 -7.49
CA LYS A 138 18.17 18.19 -6.34
C LYS A 138 18.67 17.57 -5.03
N GLN A 139 18.37 18.20 -3.91
CA GLN A 139 18.64 17.66 -2.56
C GLN A 139 17.32 17.25 -1.88
N PRO A 140 16.67 16.20 -2.35
CA PRO A 140 15.32 15.89 -1.93
C PRO A 140 15.25 15.12 -0.60
N LEU A 141 14.09 15.31 0.08
CA LEU A 141 13.54 14.25 0.91
C LEU A 141 12.90 13.21 -0.02
N PHE A 142 13.23 11.94 0.17
CA PHE A 142 12.61 10.84 -0.59
C PHE A 142 11.73 9.99 0.31
N ALA A 143 10.44 9.96 0.04
CA ALA A 143 9.46 9.23 0.82
C ALA A 143 8.72 8.18 -0.01
N ILE A 144 8.42 7.03 0.62
CA ILE A 144 7.55 5.99 0.06
C ILE A 144 6.34 5.82 0.99
N ASP A 145 5.18 6.19 0.48
CA ASP A 145 3.90 5.94 1.11
C ASP A 145 3.42 4.51 0.78
N GLU A 146 2.79 3.86 1.76
CA GLU A 146 2.46 2.43 1.74
C GLU A 146 3.67 1.58 1.34
N SER A 147 4.75 1.68 2.15
CA SER A 147 6.05 1.04 1.89
C SER A 147 5.98 -0.49 1.75
N THR A 148 4.91 -1.13 2.18
CA THR A 148 4.63 -2.55 1.90
C THR A 148 4.59 -2.88 0.41
N THR A 149 4.42 -1.89 -0.46
CA THR A 149 4.51 -2.03 -1.92
C THR A 149 5.92 -2.41 -2.39
N VAL A 150 6.96 -2.13 -1.58
CA VAL A 150 8.38 -2.44 -1.85
C VAL A 150 8.96 -3.50 -0.92
N LYS A 151 8.13 -4.31 -0.25
CA LYS A 151 8.57 -5.36 0.69
C LYS A 151 9.24 -6.57 0.04
N ASN A 152 8.93 -6.87 -1.21
CA ASN A 152 9.50 -8.02 -1.91
C ASN A 152 10.89 -7.69 -2.48
N ALA A 153 11.95 -8.24 -1.89
CA ALA A 153 13.34 -8.01 -2.27
C ALA A 153 13.67 -8.35 -3.74
N THR A 154 12.93 -9.27 -4.37
CA THR A 154 13.18 -9.67 -5.75
C THR A 154 12.48 -8.78 -6.78
N ALA A 155 11.47 -8.01 -6.37
CA ALA A 155 10.69 -7.19 -7.27
C ALA A 155 11.51 -6.03 -7.86
N ARG A 156 11.28 -5.73 -9.15
CA ARG A 156 11.98 -4.63 -9.86
C ARG A 156 11.85 -3.29 -9.14
N ARG A 157 10.62 -2.92 -8.73
CA ARG A 157 10.35 -1.67 -8.03
C ARG A 157 11.10 -1.55 -6.71
N THR A 158 11.25 -2.65 -5.96
CA THR A 158 12.00 -2.68 -4.71
C THR A 158 13.49 -2.42 -4.95
N LYS A 159 14.09 -3.14 -5.91
CA LYS A 159 15.49 -2.94 -6.29
C LYS A 159 15.74 -1.51 -6.78
N SER A 160 14.81 -0.96 -7.56
CA SER A 160 14.88 0.43 -8.02
C SER A 160 14.77 1.40 -6.86
N ALA A 161 13.82 1.20 -5.92
CA ALA A 161 13.64 2.05 -4.75
C ALA A 161 14.91 2.09 -3.88
N VAL A 162 15.48 0.93 -3.53
CA VAL A 162 16.71 0.83 -2.74
C VAL A 162 17.88 1.52 -3.43
N LYS A 163 18.06 1.29 -4.76
CA LYS A 163 19.11 1.98 -5.53
C LYS A 163 18.94 3.50 -5.50
N LEU A 164 17.72 3.97 -5.77
CA LEU A 164 17.39 5.39 -5.83
C LEU A 164 17.51 6.08 -4.46
N GLY A 165 17.20 5.37 -3.38
CA GLY A 165 17.31 5.88 -2.01
C GLY A 165 18.71 6.42 -1.68
N LYS A 166 19.76 5.87 -2.28
CA LYS A 166 21.15 6.29 -2.07
C LYS A 166 21.45 7.72 -2.53
N TYR A 167 20.62 8.29 -3.40
CA TYR A 167 20.78 9.67 -3.88
C TYR A 167 20.08 10.72 -3.00
N ALA A 168 19.24 10.26 -2.02
CA ALA A 168 18.52 11.18 -1.14
C ALA A 168 19.18 11.29 0.24
N LYS A 169 19.30 12.50 0.73
CA LYS A 169 19.84 12.77 2.07
C LYS A 169 18.87 12.36 3.17
N TYR A 170 17.57 12.60 2.98
CA TYR A 170 16.51 12.25 3.90
C TYR A 170 15.58 11.22 3.27
N ARG A 171 15.38 10.10 3.96
CA ARG A 171 14.52 8.99 3.49
C ARG A 171 13.44 8.67 4.50
N ARG A 172 12.21 8.46 4.01
CA ARG A 172 11.04 8.17 4.84
C ARG A 172 10.24 7.01 4.25
N ILE A 173 9.76 6.12 5.10
CA ILE A 173 8.74 5.14 4.74
C ILE A 173 7.52 5.33 5.63
N LEU A 174 6.34 5.18 5.04
CA LEU A 174 5.06 5.31 5.70
C LEU A 174 4.24 4.05 5.46
N THR A 175 3.72 3.45 6.51
CA THR A 175 2.71 2.39 6.42
C THR A 175 2.04 2.14 7.77
N GLY A 176 0.77 1.75 7.74
CA GLY A 176 0.05 1.31 8.94
C GLY A 176 0.42 -0.10 9.38
N PHE A 177 0.76 -0.94 8.42
CA PHE A 177 1.02 -2.37 8.65
C PHE A 177 2.33 -2.80 7.96
N PRO A 178 3.49 -2.56 8.57
CA PRO A 178 4.78 -2.87 7.96
C PRO A 178 5.00 -4.38 7.73
N VAL A 179 4.36 -5.21 8.54
CA VAL A 179 4.37 -6.68 8.44
C VAL A 179 3.01 -7.13 7.94
N THR A 180 2.93 -7.70 6.75
CA THR A 180 1.67 -8.17 6.16
C THR A 180 1.54 -9.69 6.11
N LYS A 181 2.64 -10.40 5.88
CA LYS A 181 2.70 -11.87 5.83
C LYS A 181 3.72 -12.43 6.80
N SER A 182 4.86 -11.77 6.94
CA SER A 182 5.94 -12.23 7.78
C SER A 182 6.83 -11.07 8.23
N PRO A 183 7.58 -11.21 9.35
CA PRO A 183 8.58 -10.23 9.77
C PRO A 183 9.64 -9.95 8.70
N LEU A 184 9.83 -10.86 7.74
CA LEU A 184 10.78 -10.69 6.64
C LEU A 184 10.37 -9.60 5.65
N ASP A 185 9.10 -9.19 5.67
CA ASP A 185 8.58 -8.06 4.89
C ASP A 185 9.31 -6.74 5.23
N LEU A 186 9.93 -6.63 6.41
CA LEU A 186 10.63 -5.44 6.88
C LEU A 186 11.98 -5.22 6.19
N TYR A 187 12.69 -6.29 5.81
CA TYR A 187 14.05 -6.17 5.28
C TYR A 187 14.16 -5.14 4.15
N SER A 188 13.37 -5.31 3.10
CA SER A 188 13.48 -4.44 1.92
C SER A 188 12.94 -3.02 2.18
N GLN A 189 11.98 -2.87 3.06
CA GLN A 189 11.47 -1.57 3.47
C GLN A 189 12.56 -0.79 4.22
N CYS A 190 13.25 -1.43 5.15
CA CYS A 190 14.38 -0.83 5.87
C CYS A 190 15.60 -0.61 4.96
N ALA A 191 15.87 -1.53 4.02
CA ALA A 191 16.95 -1.37 3.05
C ALA A 191 16.77 -0.14 2.14
N PHE A 192 15.56 0.29 1.86
CA PHE A 192 15.31 1.56 1.20
C PHE A 192 15.76 2.76 2.05
N LEU A 193 15.55 2.71 3.35
CA LEU A 193 16.02 3.75 4.26
C LEU A 193 17.55 3.74 4.31
N ASN A 194 18.14 2.61 4.66
CA ASN A 194 19.58 2.35 4.62
C ASN A 194 19.81 0.84 4.75
N GLU A 195 20.67 0.29 3.91
CA GLU A 195 20.96 -1.16 3.88
C GLU A 195 21.60 -1.66 5.18
N ASP A 196 22.26 -0.78 5.93
CA ASP A 196 22.97 -1.11 7.17
C ASP A 196 22.10 -1.02 8.44
N LEU A 197 20.90 -0.42 8.39
CA LEU A 197 20.05 -0.15 9.56
C LEU A 197 19.69 -1.41 10.37
N LEU A 198 19.52 -2.55 9.71
CA LEU A 198 19.19 -3.81 10.36
C LEU A 198 20.43 -4.64 10.72
N GLY A 199 21.63 -4.21 10.35
CA GLY A 199 22.89 -4.92 10.64
C GLY A 199 23.10 -6.21 9.83
N PHE A 200 22.35 -6.43 8.75
CA PHE A 200 22.45 -7.64 7.92
C PHE A 200 22.85 -7.30 6.48
N SER A 201 23.95 -7.89 6.03
CA SER A 201 24.51 -7.66 4.68
C SER A 201 23.63 -8.19 3.53
N SER A 202 22.64 -9.03 3.80
CA SER A 202 21.75 -9.60 2.78
C SER A 202 20.42 -10.06 3.34
N PHE A 203 19.41 -10.16 2.46
CA PHE A 203 18.13 -10.77 2.81
C PHE A 203 18.27 -12.21 3.33
N PHE A 204 19.21 -12.99 2.80
CA PHE A 204 19.42 -14.38 3.25
C PHE A 204 19.97 -14.42 4.68
N SER A 205 20.92 -13.55 5.02
CA SER A 205 21.44 -13.40 6.37
C SER A 205 20.33 -13.03 7.35
N PHE A 206 19.54 -11.99 7.03
CA PHE A 206 18.39 -11.56 7.79
C PHE A 206 17.35 -12.69 7.96
N ARG A 207 16.97 -13.36 6.87
CA ARG A 207 16.04 -14.49 6.92
C ARG A 207 16.55 -15.61 7.83
N ASN A 208 17.81 -16.01 7.70
CA ASN A 208 18.40 -17.09 8.50
C ASN A 208 18.47 -16.75 9.99
N HIS A 209 18.57 -15.46 10.33
CA HIS A 209 18.58 -15.00 11.72
C HIS A 209 17.18 -14.99 12.34
N PHE A 210 16.18 -14.52 11.60
CA PHE A 210 14.82 -14.31 12.13
C PHE A 210 13.82 -15.43 11.79
N ALA A 211 14.13 -16.35 10.87
CA ALA A 211 13.23 -17.45 10.51
C ALA A 211 13.78 -18.80 10.98
N VAL A 212 12.87 -19.68 11.38
CA VAL A 212 13.14 -21.10 11.63
C VAL A 212 12.92 -21.85 10.33
N LEU A 213 13.98 -22.47 9.81
CA LEU A 213 13.99 -23.12 8.51
C LEU A 213 14.13 -24.63 8.66
N ILE A 214 13.29 -25.40 7.96
CA ILE A 214 13.40 -26.86 7.84
C ILE A 214 13.64 -27.20 6.36
N LYS A 215 14.61 -28.10 6.13
CA LYS A 215 14.85 -28.64 4.79
C LYS A 215 13.75 -29.66 4.47
N ARG A 216 13.05 -29.43 3.37
CA ARG A 216 12.07 -30.35 2.80
C ARG A 216 12.57 -30.86 1.47
N SER A 217 12.23 -32.11 1.15
CA SER A 217 12.56 -32.73 -0.15
C SER A 217 11.28 -33.29 -0.75
N VAL A 218 11.02 -32.94 -2.01
CA VAL A 218 9.92 -33.48 -2.81
C VAL A 218 10.53 -33.99 -4.10
N ALA A 219 10.46 -35.29 -4.30
CA ALA A 219 11.12 -35.98 -5.41
C ALA A 219 12.61 -35.61 -5.51
N THR A 220 13.05 -34.96 -6.58
CA THR A 220 14.46 -34.61 -6.85
C THR A 220 14.86 -33.22 -6.33
N HIS A 221 13.92 -32.44 -5.80
CA HIS A 221 14.17 -31.06 -5.38
C HIS A 221 14.10 -30.91 -3.87
N SER A 222 15.09 -30.23 -3.29
CA SER A 222 15.07 -29.84 -1.89
C SER A 222 14.93 -28.32 -1.77
N PHE A 223 14.12 -27.88 -0.80
CA PHE A 223 13.89 -26.46 -0.50
C PHE A 223 13.82 -26.21 1.01
N GLN A 224 14.03 -24.98 1.41
CA GLN A 224 13.88 -24.56 2.79
C GLN A 224 12.47 -24.00 3.01
N GLN A 225 11.74 -24.61 3.93
CA GLN A 225 10.43 -24.16 4.38
C GLN A 225 10.57 -23.36 5.68
N ILE A 226 9.97 -22.18 5.73
CA ILE A 226 9.82 -21.41 6.96
C ILE A 226 8.69 -22.05 7.77
N VAL A 227 9.00 -22.45 9.01
CA VAL A 227 8.04 -23.06 9.94
C VAL A 227 7.77 -22.20 11.17
N GLY A 228 8.52 -21.11 11.34
CA GLY A 228 8.34 -20.18 12.44
C GLY A 228 9.32 -19.01 12.37
N TYR A 229 9.27 -18.15 13.37
CA TYR A 229 10.15 -16.99 13.51
C TYR A 229 10.75 -16.96 14.91
N ARG A 230 11.92 -16.36 15.04
CA ARG A 230 12.68 -16.22 16.29
C ARG A 230 13.30 -14.84 16.39
N ASN A 231 13.86 -14.49 17.55
CA ASN A 231 14.57 -13.23 17.81
C ASN A 231 13.69 -11.97 17.53
N LEU A 232 12.35 -12.06 17.70
CA LEU A 232 11.44 -10.98 17.33
C LEU A 232 11.58 -9.75 18.25
N GLU A 233 11.99 -9.92 19.51
CA GLU A 233 12.25 -8.77 20.39
C GLU A 233 13.49 -7.99 19.93
N GLU A 234 14.56 -8.68 19.52
CA GLU A 234 15.72 -8.04 18.91
C GLU A 234 15.33 -7.22 17.67
N LEU A 235 14.50 -7.77 16.79
CA LEU A 235 13.99 -7.04 15.61
C LEU A 235 13.18 -5.81 16.01
N LYS A 236 12.36 -5.90 17.04
CA LYS A 236 11.58 -4.79 17.55
C LYS A 236 12.45 -3.67 18.12
N ASP A 237 13.51 -4.04 18.85
CA ASP A 237 14.45 -3.08 19.42
C ASP A 237 15.23 -2.35 18.32
N LEU A 238 15.74 -3.07 17.32
CA LEU A 238 16.37 -2.48 16.13
C LEU A 238 15.47 -1.48 15.43
N LEU A 239 14.21 -1.84 15.20
CA LEU A 239 13.22 -0.93 14.59
C LEU A 239 12.95 0.31 15.45
N GLY A 240 12.99 0.19 16.77
CA GLY A 240 12.77 1.28 17.72
C GLY A 240 13.74 2.45 17.55
N GLU A 241 14.95 2.22 17.07
CA GLU A 241 15.97 3.24 16.88
C GLU A 241 15.64 4.25 15.79
N PHE A 242 14.95 3.82 14.73
CA PHE A 242 14.67 4.61 13.54
C PHE A 242 13.21 4.58 13.10
N SER A 243 12.28 4.18 13.97
CA SER A 243 10.87 4.18 13.66
C SER A 243 10.01 4.78 14.78
N PHE A 244 8.82 5.18 14.40
CA PHE A 244 7.76 5.57 15.34
C PHE A 244 6.51 4.76 15.03
N ARG A 245 6.04 4.00 16.03
CA ARG A 245 4.85 3.17 15.91
C ARG A 245 3.72 3.76 16.75
N VAL A 246 2.54 3.89 16.13
CA VAL A 246 1.32 4.26 16.82
C VAL A 246 0.13 3.47 16.29
N LEU A 247 -0.70 2.99 17.19
CA LEU A 247 -1.96 2.34 16.85
C LEU A 247 -3.12 3.32 17.03
N LYS A 248 -4.14 3.17 16.23
CA LYS A 248 -5.31 4.06 16.23
C LYS A 248 -6.01 4.07 17.59
N LYS A 249 -6.11 2.90 18.22
CA LYS A 249 -6.70 2.75 19.56
C LYS A 249 -5.96 3.48 20.68
N ASP A 250 -4.66 3.82 20.47
CA ASP A 250 -3.83 4.46 21.49
C ASP A 250 -3.85 5.98 21.37
N CYS A 251 -4.42 6.53 20.31
CA CYS A 251 -4.32 7.97 20.01
C CYS A 251 -5.62 8.63 19.52
N ILE A 252 -6.67 7.86 19.26
CA ILE A 252 -7.96 8.37 18.79
C ILE A 252 -9.06 7.63 19.55
N ASP A 253 -9.91 8.40 20.22
CA ASP A 253 -11.11 7.87 20.85
C ASP A 253 -12.15 7.59 19.78
N LEU A 254 -12.42 6.31 19.55
CA LEU A 254 -13.38 5.83 18.57
C LEU A 254 -14.32 4.81 19.23
N PRO A 255 -15.58 4.80 18.84
CA PRO A 255 -16.48 3.75 19.27
C PRO A 255 -15.97 2.37 18.82
N ASP A 256 -16.33 1.35 19.58
CA ASP A 256 -15.99 -0.03 19.25
C ASP A 256 -16.56 -0.43 17.89
N LYS A 257 -15.81 -1.25 17.17
CA LYS A 257 -16.27 -1.82 15.90
C LYS A 257 -17.30 -2.91 16.18
N MET A 258 -18.48 -2.74 15.63
CA MET A 258 -19.51 -3.77 15.61
C MET A 258 -19.46 -4.53 14.29
N TYR A 259 -19.50 -5.87 14.37
CA TYR A 259 -19.56 -6.75 13.20
C TYR A 259 -20.89 -7.48 13.23
N THR A 260 -21.67 -7.34 12.16
CA THR A 260 -22.92 -8.04 11.97
C THR A 260 -22.84 -8.90 10.70
N THR A 261 -23.54 -10.05 10.74
CA THR A 261 -23.64 -10.95 9.59
C THR A 261 -25.12 -11.07 9.21
N ARG A 262 -25.41 -10.90 7.92
CA ARG A 262 -26.73 -11.15 7.34
C ARG A 262 -26.68 -12.46 6.57
N GLU A 263 -27.49 -13.43 6.97
CA GLU A 263 -27.67 -14.69 6.26
C GLU A 263 -28.76 -14.52 5.20
N ILE A 264 -28.43 -14.87 3.96
CA ILE A 264 -29.33 -14.69 2.82
C ILE A 264 -29.66 -16.07 2.25
N GLU A 265 -30.96 -16.40 2.23
CA GLU A 265 -31.40 -17.63 1.62
C GLU A 265 -31.25 -17.60 0.11
N LEU A 266 -30.70 -18.71 -0.43
CA LEU A 266 -30.62 -18.91 -1.88
C LEU A 266 -32.02 -19.13 -2.46
N THR A 267 -32.27 -18.58 -3.64
CA THR A 267 -33.47 -18.87 -4.40
C THR A 267 -33.50 -20.34 -4.82
N PRO A 268 -34.68 -20.92 -5.12
CA PRO A 268 -34.77 -22.29 -5.63
C PRO A 268 -33.90 -22.51 -6.88
N GLU A 269 -33.84 -21.54 -7.75
CA GLU A 269 -33.01 -21.59 -8.95
C GLU A 269 -31.52 -21.60 -8.64
N GLN A 270 -31.06 -20.72 -7.76
CA GLN A 270 -29.66 -20.73 -7.28
C GLN A 270 -29.30 -22.08 -6.64
N LYS A 271 -30.18 -22.63 -5.77
CA LYS A 271 -29.96 -23.93 -5.13
C LYS A 271 -29.78 -25.05 -6.18
N ARG A 272 -30.63 -25.07 -7.21
CA ARG A 272 -30.55 -26.05 -8.30
C ARG A 272 -29.24 -25.93 -9.05
N ILE A 273 -28.94 -24.72 -9.57
CA ILE A 273 -27.71 -24.49 -10.39
C ILE A 273 -26.45 -24.76 -9.55
N TYR A 274 -26.44 -24.33 -8.29
CA TYR A 274 -25.32 -24.60 -7.39
C TYR A 274 -25.07 -26.08 -7.17
N LYS A 275 -26.16 -26.87 -6.97
CA LYS A 275 -26.09 -28.32 -6.80
C LYS A 275 -25.56 -28.99 -8.05
N ASP A 276 -26.12 -28.67 -9.22
CA ASP A 276 -25.73 -29.24 -10.50
C ASP A 276 -24.24 -28.97 -10.81
N LEU A 277 -23.78 -27.74 -10.61
CA LEU A 277 -22.37 -27.36 -10.77
C LEU A 277 -21.45 -28.07 -9.78
N LYS A 278 -21.88 -28.23 -8.53
CA LYS A 278 -21.11 -28.93 -7.51
C LYS A 278 -20.95 -30.41 -7.82
N GLU A 279 -22.03 -31.07 -8.24
CA GLU A 279 -22.03 -32.50 -8.64
C GLU A 279 -21.16 -32.71 -9.86
N TYR A 280 -21.27 -31.84 -10.88
CA TYR A 280 -20.41 -31.86 -12.06
C TYR A 280 -18.92 -31.67 -11.71
N ALA A 281 -18.60 -30.72 -10.82
CA ALA A 281 -17.25 -30.50 -10.35
C ALA A 281 -16.67 -31.73 -9.62
N ILE A 282 -17.48 -32.38 -8.76
CA ILE A 282 -17.08 -33.61 -8.05
C ILE A 282 -16.85 -34.75 -9.04
N ALA A 283 -17.75 -34.95 -10.00
CA ALA A 283 -17.61 -36.00 -11.03
C ALA A 283 -16.36 -35.82 -11.90
N GLN A 284 -16.03 -34.56 -12.25
CA GLN A 284 -14.78 -34.25 -12.94
C GLN A 284 -13.54 -34.57 -12.08
N LEU A 285 -13.60 -34.34 -10.75
CA LEU A 285 -12.49 -34.65 -9.85
C LEU A 285 -12.29 -36.15 -9.67
N GLU A 286 -13.37 -36.94 -9.63
CA GLU A 286 -13.34 -38.40 -9.44
C GLU A 286 -12.93 -39.15 -10.73
N GLY A 287 -13.21 -38.60 -11.90
CA GLY A 287 -12.94 -39.23 -13.20
C GLY A 287 -11.61 -38.84 -13.89
N ALA A 288 -10.84 -37.93 -13.29
CA ALA A 288 -9.63 -37.41 -13.93
C ALA A 288 -8.35 -38.05 -13.40
N GLU A 289 -7.56 -38.68 -14.29
CA GLU A 289 -6.19 -39.13 -13.98
C GLU A 289 -5.23 -37.95 -13.62
N PHE A 290 -5.51 -36.76 -14.14
CA PHE A 290 -4.73 -35.54 -13.85
C PHE A 290 -5.66 -34.32 -13.67
N ILE A 291 -5.70 -33.79 -12.45
CA ILE A 291 -6.42 -32.55 -12.12
C ILE A 291 -5.46 -31.38 -12.16
N THR A 292 -5.70 -30.40 -13.04
CA THR A 292 -4.95 -29.14 -13.00
C THR A 292 -5.53 -28.21 -11.94
N THR A 293 -4.67 -27.55 -11.17
CA THR A 293 -5.08 -26.55 -10.15
C THR A 293 -6.01 -25.48 -10.75
N ASN A 294 -5.83 -25.11 -12.00
CA ASN A 294 -6.67 -24.14 -12.71
C ASN A 294 -8.11 -24.61 -12.87
N SER A 295 -8.34 -25.91 -13.10
CA SER A 295 -9.68 -26.47 -13.21
C SER A 295 -10.47 -26.33 -11.91
N VAL A 296 -9.86 -26.68 -10.77
CA VAL A 296 -10.48 -26.57 -9.43
C VAL A 296 -10.81 -25.12 -9.07
N ILE A 297 -9.87 -24.20 -9.30
CA ILE A 297 -10.08 -22.77 -9.05
C ILE A 297 -11.24 -22.24 -9.89
N THR A 298 -11.33 -22.61 -11.14
CA THR A 298 -12.43 -22.19 -12.03
C THR A 298 -13.78 -22.67 -11.53
N GLN A 299 -13.87 -23.91 -11.06
CA GLN A 299 -15.11 -24.47 -10.50
C GLN A 299 -15.55 -23.71 -9.23
N ILE A 300 -14.61 -23.44 -8.33
CA ILE A 300 -14.89 -22.64 -7.12
C ILE A 300 -15.38 -21.24 -7.48
N LEU A 301 -14.75 -20.58 -8.46
CA LEU A 301 -15.19 -19.27 -8.94
C LEU A 301 -16.60 -19.30 -9.53
N ARG A 302 -16.97 -20.35 -10.29
CA ARG A 302 -18.33 -20.50 -10.82
C ARG A 302 -19.36 -20.68 -9.72
N LEU A 303 -19.07 -21.51 -8.71
CA LEU A 303 -19.95 -21.68 -7.55
C LEU A 303 -20.13 -20.33 -6.80
N GLN A 304 -19.07 -19.56 -6.60
CA GLN A 304 -19.17 -18.24 -5.97
C GLN A 304 -20.00 -17.25 -6.83
N GLN A 305 -19.86 -17.28 -8.14
CA GLN A 305 -20.66 -16.43 -9.05
C GLN A 305 -22.16 -16.75 -8.93
N VAL A 306 -22.54 -18.03 -8.89
CA VAL A 306 -23.94 -18.42 -8.68
C VAL A 306 -24.49 -17.91 -7.34
N LEU A 307 -23.70 -17.96 -6.26
CA LEU A 307 -24.08 -17.38 -4.97
C LEU A 307 -24.23 -15.86 -5.05
N CYS A 308 -23.51 -15.21 -5.96
CA CYS A 308 -23.62 -13.77 -6.22
C CYS A 308 -24.80 -13.38 -7.15
N GLY A 309 -25.55 -14.37 -7.68
CA GLY A 309 -26.70 -14.11 -8.54
C GLY A 309 -26.37 -13.98 -10.03
N PHE A 310 -25.22 -14.50 -10.47
CA PHE A 310 -24.88 -14.57 -11.89
C PHE A 310 -23.94 -15.74 -12.19
N THR A 311 -23.78 -16.06 -13.45
CA THR A 311 -22.72 -16.94 -13.94
C THR A 311 -22.18 -16.42 -15.27
N LYS A 312 -21.09 -17.00 -15.76
CA LYS A 312 -20.54 -16.65 -17.08
C LYS A 312 -20.70 -17.82 -18.04
N THR A 313 -21.08 -17.50 -19.28
CA THR A 313 -21.00 -18.45 -20.40
C THR A 313 -19.54 -18.77 -20.75
N ASP A 314 -19.31 -19.77 -21.58
CA ASP A 314 -17.99 -20.05 -22.14
C ASP A 314 -17.50 -18.93 -23.07
N THR A 315 -18.40 -18.13 -23.63
CA THR A 315 -18.11 -16.91 -24.41
C THR A 315 -17.77 -15.70 -23.53
N GLY A 316 -17.91 -15.82 -22.20
CA GLY A 316 -17.57 -14.77 -21.23
C GLY A 316 -18.70 -13.80 -20.89
N GLU A 317 -19.90 -13.99 -21.47
CA GLU A 317 -21.10 -13.19 -21.18
C GLU A 317 -21.67 -13.55 -19.80
N ASN A 318 -22.19 -12.54 -19.08
CA ASN A 318 -22.86 -12.77 -17.81
C ASN A 318 -24.32 -13.17 -18.05
N ILE A 319 -24.75 -14.23 -17.37
CA ILE A 319 -26.14 -14.66 -17.25
C ILE A 319 -26.58 -14.34 -15.83
N GLU A 320 -27.65 -13.59 -15.68
CA GLU A 320 -28.24 -13.28 -14.37
C GLU A 320 -29.01 -14.49 -13.84
N ILE A 321 -28.90 -14.68 -12.53
CA ILE A 321 -29.62 -15.68 -11.76
C ILE A 321 -30.39 -14.94 -10.66
N PRO A 322 -31.72 -15.10 -10.54
CA PRO A 322 -32.49 -14.45 -9.49
C PRO A 322 -31.88 -14.69 -8.11
N SER A 323 -31.66 -13.60 -7.35
CA SER A 323 -30.98 -13.66 -6.05
C SER A 323 -31.65 -12.69 -5.07
N ASN A 324 -31.68 -13.07 -3.80
CA ASN A 324 -32.20 -12.22 -2.70
C ASN A 324 -31.15 -11.18 -2.22
N ARG A 325 -29.92 -11.22 -2.73
CA ARG A 325 -28.81 -10.38 -2.20
C ARG A 325 -29.06 -8.88 -2.38
N MET A 326 -29.54 -8.46 -3.55
CA MET A 326 -29.79 -7.04 -3.79
C MET A 326 -30.89 -6.50 -2.88
N LYS A 327 -31.98 -7.26 -2.72
CA LYS A 327 -33.06 -6.89 -1.82
C LYS A 327 -32.59 -6.75 -0.36
N GLU A 328 -31.77 -7.67 0.12
CA GLU A 328 -31.19 -7.61 1.48
C GLU A 328 -30.19 -6.46 1.63
N LEU A 329 -29.41 -6.17 0.59
CA LEU A 329 -28.51 -5.03 0.58
C LEU A 329 -29.28 -3.72 0.69
N MET A 330 -30.33 -3.54 -0.11
CA MET A 330 -31.14 -2.32 -0.09
C MET A 330 -31.83 -2.14 1.27
N SER A 331 -32.40 -3.22 1.83
CA SER A 331 -32.97 -3.17 3.19
C SER A 331 -31.91 -2.81 4.25
N THR A 332 -30.68 -3.31 4.12
CA THR A 332 -29.58 -2.94 5.03
C THR A 332 -29.18 -1.48 4.88
N LEU A 333 -29.18 -0.95 3.66
CA LEU A 333 -28.86 0.45 3.40
C LEU A 333 -29.92 1.40 3.99
N GLU A 334 -31.21 1.02 3.99
CA GLU A 334 -32.29 1.79 4.61
C GLU A 334 -32.12 1.90 6.15
N GLU A 335 -31.44 0.94 6.78
CA GLU A 335 -31.15 0.96 8.22
C GLU A 335 -29.94 1.85 8.59
N ILE A 336 -29.14 2.28 7.60
CA ILE A 336 -27.88 3.02 7.83
C ILE A 336 -28.13 4.53 7.71
N GLU A 337 -27.89 5.25 8.79
CA GLU A 337 -27.82 6.71 8.74
C GLU A 337 -26.43 7.17 8.28
N GLY A 338 -26.37 7.97 7.22
CA GLY A 338 -25.15 8.59 6.74
C GLY A 338 -24.49 7.90 5.56
N LYS A 339 -23.15 7.96 5.50
CA LYS A 339 -22.37 7.43 4.36
C LYS A 339 -21.86 6.01 4.66
N CYS A 340 -22.02 5.12 3.70
CA CYS A 340 -21.47 3.77 3.77
C CYS A 340 -20.50 3.47 2.62
N ILE A 341 -19.68 2.44 2.79
CA ILE A 341 -18.80 1.89 1.75
C ILE A 341 -19.23 0.45 1.52
N ILE A 342 -19.57 0.14 0.25
CA ILE A 342 -19.95 -1.21 -0.15
C ILE A 342 -18.76 -1.85 -0.89
N TRP A 343 -18.34 -3.02 -0.43
CA TRP A 343 -17.29 -3.82 -1.05
C TRP A 343 -17.91 -5.00 -1.79
N ALA A 344 -17.59 -5.16 -3.07
CA ALA A 344 -18.00 -6.30 -3.87
C ALA A 344 -16.82 -6.92 -4.59
N ASN A 345 -16.84 -8.25 -4.77
CA ASN A 345 -15.75 -8.99 -5.41
C ASN A 345 -15.80 -8.95 -6.94
N TYR A 346 -16.97 -8.74 -7.51
CA TYR A 346 -17.17 -8.81 -8.96
C TYR A 346 -17.63 -7.46 -9.52
N GLN A 347 -17.10 -7.12 -10.69
CA GLN A 347 -17.53 -5.90 -11.41
C GLN A 347 -19.02 -5.94 -11.78
N HIS A 348 -19.58 -7.13 -11.98
CA HIS A 348 -21.01 -7.33 -12.21
C HIS A 348 -21.82 -6.79 -11.02
N ASP A 349 -21.48 -7.24 -9.80
CA ASP A 349 -22.14 -6.79 -8.56
C ASP A 349 -22.02 -5.25 -8.38
N ILE A 350 -20.81 -4.71 -8.63
CA ILE A 350 -20.59 -3.25 -8.52
C ILE A 350 -21.49 -2.49 -9.48
N LYS A 351 -21.62 -2.94 -10.73
CA LYS A 351 -22.49 -2.30 -11.72
C LYS A 351 -23.97 -2.38 -11.32
N ALA A 352 -24.40 -3.54 -10.82
CA ALA A 352 -25.78 -3.73 -10.37
C ALA A 352 -26.10 -2.82 -9.16
N ILE A 353 -25.19 -2.74 -8.17
CA ILE A 353 -25.34 -1.88 -6.99
C ILE A 353 -25.38 -0.40 -7.36
N VAL A 354 -24.62 0.03 -8.36
CA VAL A 354 -24.61 1.44 -8.81
C VAL A 354 -25.84 1.79 -9.62
N ALA A 355 -26.51 0.82 -10.23
CA ALA A 355 -27.70 1.01 -11.03
C ALA A 355 -28.99 1.12 -10.20
N GLU A 356 -29.01 0.56 -8.98
CA GLU A 356 -30.08 0.71 -7.99
C GLU A 356 -29.95 2.00 -7.17
#